data_dfb40bc8ab74c240a9e3992de338f63b
#
_entry.id   dfb40bc8ab74c240a9e3992de338f63b
#
_cell.length_a   1.000
_cell.length_b   1.000
_cell.length_c   1.000
_cell.angle_alpha   90.00
_cell.angle_beta   90.00
_cell.angle_gamma   90.00
#
_symmetry.space_group_name_H-M   'P 1'
#
loop_
_entity.id
_entity.type
_entity.pdbx_description
1 polymer ?
#
loop_
_entity_poly.entity_id
_entity_poly.type
_entity_poly.pdbx_seq_one_letter_code
_entity_poly.pdbx_strand_id
1 'polypeptide(L)'
;LLSCGETHFLKEEAYRNQVKADFGIKQLQLPLGDLFAIFNDSTLTTAEREALMFLYAYMPIGDITDYSGDYYLENIRLSEQARQEMPWGKKIPEDVFRHFVLPVRVNNENLDNSRSVFYGELKERIKKLSMQDAILEVNHWCHEKVVYRPSDARTSSPLASVKTAYGRCGEESTFTVAALRAVGIPARQVYTPRWAHTDLSLIHISEPTRP
;
A
#
# COMPACT_ATOMS: atom_id res chain seq x y z
N LEU A 1 31.95 3.62 -22.13
CA LEU A 1 30.49 3.41 -22.13
C LEU A 1 30.18 2.62 -20.87
N LEU A 2 29.88 3.31 -19.75
CA LEU A 2 29.33 2.72 -18.54
C LEU A 2 27.94 2.23 -18.91
N SER A 3 27.72 0.93 -18.95
CA SER A 3 26.40 0.31 -18.96
C SER A 3 25.65 0.87 -17.76
N CYS A 4 24.67 1.74 -18.00
CA CYS A 4 23.71 2.13 -17.00
C CYS A 4 22.85 0.86 -16.77
N GLY A 5 23.22 0.05 -15.77
CA GLY A 5 22.50 -1.17 -15.45
C GLY A 5 21.04 -0.83 -15.16
N GLU A 6 20.13 -1.60 -15.72
CA GLU A 6 18.69 -1.45 -15.45
C GLU A 6 18.44 -1.49 -13.94
N THR A 7 17.70 -0.51 -13.45
CA THR A 7 17.34 -0.47 -12.02
C THR A 7 16.13 -1.36 -11.81
N HIS A 8 16.33 -2.49 -11.16
CA HIS A 8 15.27 -3.43 -10.82
C HIS A 8 14.57 -3.04 -9.51
N PHE A 9 13.24 -3.13 -9.50
CA PHE A 9 12.42 -3.06 -8.27
C PHE A 9 12.58 -4.33 -7.45
N LEU A 10 12.40 -5.50 -8.07
CA LEU A 10 12.59 -6.81 -7.45
C LEU A 10 14.07 -7.17 -7.52
N LYS A 11 14.78 -7.20 -6.38
CA LYS A 11 16.24 -7.37 -6.33
C LYS A 11 16.70 -8.76 -6.71
N GLU A 12 15.96 -9.79 -6.30
CA GLU A 12 16.32 -11.18 -6.51
C GLU A 12 15.81 -11.67 -7.88
N GLU A 13 16.71 -12.16 -8.73
CA GLU A 13 16.38 -12.64 -10.08
C GLU A 13 15.39 -13.80 -10.08
N ALA A 14 15.60 -14.79 -9.20
CA ALA A 14 14.70 -15.92 -9.08
C ALA A 14 13.26 -15.48 -8.76
N TYR A 15 13.12 -14.51 -7.87
CA TYR A 15 11.81 -13.94 -7.52
C TYR A 15 11.20 -13.12 -8.66
N ARG A 16 12.00 -12.35 -9.41
CA ARG A 16 11.51 -11.67 -10.63
C ARG A 16 10.90 -12.65 -11.62
N ASN A 17 11.58 -13.77 -11.84
CA ASN A 17 11.10 -14.82 -12.74
C ASN A 17 9.81 -15.48 -12.22
N GLN A 18 9.69 -15.68 -10.92
CA GLN A 18 8.45 -16.18 -10.30
C GLN A 18 7.30 -15.19 -10.50
N VAL A 19 7.49 -13.92 -10.19
CA VAL A 19 6.48 -12.86 -10.38
C VAL A 19 6.03 -12.77 -11.83
N LYS A 20 6.97 -12.86 -12.78
CA LYS A 20 6.66 -12.84 -14.21
C LYS A 20 5.81 -14.05 -14.63
N ALA A 21 6.11 -15.22 -14.10
CA ALA A 21 5.32 -16.43 -14.36
C ALA A 21 3.90 -16.30 -13.79
N ASP A 22 3.77 -15.86 -12.52
CA ASP A 22 2.49 -15.68 -11.85
C ASP A 22 1.63 -14.59 -12.54
N PHE A 23 2.27 -13.52 -13.00
CA PHE A 23 1.62 -12.50 -13.81
C PHE A 23 1.08 -13.08 -15.14
N GLY A 24 1.88 -13.91 -15.82
CA GLY A 24 1.43 -14.59 -17.03
C GLY A 24 0.20 -15.49 -16.80
N ILE A 25 0.17 -16.20 -15.68
CA ILE A 25 -1.01 -17.00 -15.27
C ILE A 25 -2.23 -16.08 -15.06
N LYS A 26 -2.04 -14.94 -14.38
CA LYS A 26 -3.12 -13.96 -14.18
C LYS A 26 -3.68 -13.42 -15.50
N GLN A 27 -2.83 -13.13 -16.47
CA GLN A 27 -3.26 -12.70 -17.81
C GLN A 27 -4.09 -13.77 -18.53
N LEU A 28 -3.71 -15.04 -18.40
CA LEU A 28 -4.48 -16.15 -18.98
C LEU A 28 -5.84 -16.35 -18.30
N GLN A 29 -5.95 -16.04 -17.02
CA GLN A 29 -7.22 -16.08 -16.28
C GLN A 29 -8.19 -14.97 -16.69
N LEU A 30 -7.70 -13.86 -17.21
CA LEU A 30 -8.46 -12.66 -17.57
C LEU A 30 -8.17 -12.24 -19.02
N PRO A 31 -8.53 -13.08 -20.03
CA PRO A 31 -8.05 -12.91 -21.39
C PRO A 31 -8.80 -11.82 -22.19
N LEU A 32 -9.89 -11.25 -21.64
CA LEU A 32 -10.75 -10.31 -22.36
C LEU A 32 -10.56 -8.88 -21.86
N GLY A 33 -10.74 -7.93 -22.78
CA GLY A 33 -10.69 -6.51 -22.50
C GLY A 33 -9.27 -5.95 -22.45
N ASP A 34 -9.17 -4.76 -21.92
CA ASP A 34 -7.94 -3.94 -21.84
C ASP A 34 -7.32 -3.88 -20.43
N LEU A 35 -7.65 -4.86 -19.59
CA LEU A 35 -7.26 -4.89 -18.16
C LEU A 35 -5.74 -4.78 -17.95
N PHE A 36 -4.94 -5.19 -18.93
CA PHE A 36 -3.49 -5.14 -18.89
C PHE A 36 -2.88 -4.08 -19.81
N ALA A 37 -3.69 -3.12 -20.31
CA ALA A 37 -3.25 -2.12 -21.29
C ALA A 37 -2.07 -1.28 -20.81
N ILE A 38 -1.96 -1.01 -19.50
CA ILE A 38 -0.84 -0.27 -18.90
C ILE A 38 0.53 -0.86 -19.26
N PHE A 39 0.62 -2.18 -19.48
CA PHE A 39 1.87 -2.84 -19.85
C PHE A 39 2.32 -2.58 -21.30
N ASN A 40 1.47 -1.95 -22.13
CA ASN A 40 1.82 -1.49 -23.46
C ASN A 40 2.49 -0.11 -23.46
N ASP A 41 2.50 0.58 -22.32
CA ASP A 41 3.17 1.86 -22.19
C ASP A 41 4.69 1.66 -22.26
N SER A 42 5.29 2.19 -23.34
CA SER A 42 6.73 2.12 -23.57
C SER A 42 7.55 3.08 -22.69
N THR A 43 6.90 3.99 -21.98
CA THR A 43 7.57 4.95 -21.09
C THR A 43 7.81 4.39 -19.69
N LEU A 44 7.21 3.25 -19.35
CA LEU A 44 7.43 2.58 -18.07
C LEU A 44 8.91 2.20 -17.91
N THR A 45 9.49 2.59 -16.79
CA THR A 45 10.82 2.08 -16.39
C THR A 45 10.75 0.59 -16.06
N THR A 46 11.88 -0.11 -16.07
CA THR A 46 11.98 -1.51 -15.67
C THR A 46 11.43 -1.71 -14.24
N ALA A 47 11.78 -0.82 -13.32
CA ALA A 47 11.30 -0.88 -11.94
C ALA A 47 9.77 -0.70 -11.82
N GLU A 48 9.19 0.26 -12.54
CA GLU A 48 7.72 0.47 -12.56
C GLU A 48 6.99 -0.74 -13.13
N ARG A 49 7.51 -1.30 -14.23
CA ARG A 49 6.95 -2.51 -14.86
C ARG A 49 6.98 -3.71 -13.92
N GLU A 50 8.09 -3.93 -13.21
CA GLU A 50 8.21 -5.01 -12.22
C GLU A 50 7.27 -4.82 -11.03
N ALA A 51 7.13 -3.59 -10.51
CA ALA A 51 6.21 -3.27 -9.43
C ALA A 51 4.74 -3.47 -9.86
N LEU A 52 4.38 -3.06 -11.09
CA LEU A 52 3.05 -3.34 -11.67
C LEU A 52 2.81 -4.84 -11.82
N MET A 53 3.77 -5.61 -12.37
CA MET A 53 3.65 -7.07 -12.48
C MET A 53 3.42 -7.73 -11.13
N PHE A 54 4.17 -7.31 -10.09
CA PHE A 54 3.98 -7.79 -8.73
C PHE A 54 2.57 -7.53 -8.21
N LEU A 55 2.07 -6.29 -8.34
CA LEU A 55 0.71 -5.96 -7.91
C LEU A 55 -0.33 -6.79 -8.66
N TYR A 56 -0.26 -6.82 -9.99
CA TYR A 56 -1.23 -7.54 -10.83
C TYR A 56 -1.20 -9.06 -10.63
N ALA A 57 -0.04 -9.65 -10.37
CA ALA A 57 0.06 -11.08 -10.10
C ALA A 57 -0.70 -11.49 -8.82
N TYR A 58 -0.69 -10.62 -7.79
CA TYR A 58 -1.15 -10.99 -6.45
C TYR A 58 -2.36 -10.22 -5.94
N MET A 59 -2.80 -9.15 -6.62
CA MET A 59 -4.02 -8.44 -6.20
C MET A 59 -5.29 -9.24 -6.51
N PRO A 60 -6.40 -8.99 -5.79
CA PRO A 60 -7.71 -9.55 -6.12
C PRO A 60 -8.16 -9.21 -7.55
N ILE A 61 -8.92 -10.13 -8.17
CA ILE A 61 -9.45 -9.91 -9.53
C ILE A 61 -10.31 -8.64 -9.59
N GLY A 62 -11.12 -8.39 -8.57
CA GLY A 62 -11.94 -7.18 -8.48
C GLY A 62 -11.12 -5.88 -8.57
N ASP A 63 -9.91 -5.88 -8.02
CA ASP A 63 -9.03 -4.71 -8.08
C ASP A 63 -8.52 -4.46 -9.51
N ILE A 64 -8.27 -5.53 -10.27
CA ILE A 64 -7.87 -5.41 -11.69
C ILE A 64 -9.02 -4.88 -12.54
N THR A 65 -10.26 -5.25 -12.22
CA THR A 65 -11.44 -4.86 -13.01
C THR A 65 -12.00 -3.49 -12.65
N ASP A 66 -11.89 -3.08 -11.38
CA ASP A 66 -12.54 -1.87 -10.86
C ASP A 66 -11.65 -0.63 -10.97
N TYR A 67 -10.32 -0.81 -11.09
CA TYR A 67 -9.35 0.30 -11.10
C TYR A 67 -8.41 0.21 -12.30
N SER A 68 -8.05 1.38 -12.85
CA SER A 68 -7.16 1.45 -14.02
C SER A 68 -5.70 1.16 -13.69
N GLY A 69 -4.92 0.77 -14.69
CA GLY A 69 -3.47 0.62 -14.56
C GLY A 69 -2.77 1.92 -14.15
N ASP A 70 -3.26 3.07 -14.63
CA ASP A 70 -2.73 4.39 -14.25
C ASP A 70 -2.90 4.68 -12.77
N TYR A 71 -4.00 4.25 -12.16
CA TYR A 71 -4.20 4.35 -10.72
C TYR A 71 -3.10 3.61 -9.95
N TYR A 72 -2.77 2.39 -10.36
CA TYR A 72 -1.69 1.62 -9.71
C TYR A 72 -0.32 2.21 -9.98
N LEU A 73 -0.06 2.71 -11.18
CA LEU A 73 1.21 3.37 -11.53
C LEU A 73 1.43 4.63 -10.68
N GLU A 74 0.40 5.45 -10.49
CA GLU A 74 0.45 6.61 -9.59
C GLU A 74 0.80 6.19 -8.15
N ASN A 75 0.14 5.15 -7.63
CA ASN A 75 0.42 4.64 -6.29
C ASN A 75 1.84 4.06 -6.14
N ILE A 76 2.38 3.43 -7.18
CA ILE A 76 3.78 2.98 -7.22
C ILE A 76 4.72 4.18 -7.13
N ARG A 77 4.51 5.20 -7.95
CA ARG A 77 5.32 6.42 -7.97
C ARG A 77 5.30 7.16 -6.63
N LEU A 78 4.14 7.28 -6.02
CA LEU A 78 4.00 7.86 -4.67
C LEU A 78 4.72 7.03 -3.60
N SER A 79 4.69 5.71 -3.69
CA SER A 79 5.41 4.82 -2.78
C SER A 79 6.93 4.97 -2.91
N GLU A 80 7.44 5.03 -4.14
CA GLU A 80 8.85 5.26 -4.40
C GLU A 80 9.29 6.68 -4.00
N GLN A 81 8.43 7.68 -4.19
CA GLN A 81 8.67 9.04 -3.70
C GLN A 81 8.82 9.04 -2.18
N ALA A 82 7.90 8.43 -1.45
CA ALA A 82 8.01 8.31 0.00
C ALA A 82 9.29 7.57 0.41
N ARG A 83 9.67 6.51 -0.31
CA ARG A 83 10.92 5.77 -0.09
C ARG A 83 12.17 6.63 -0.25
N GLN A 84 12.15 7.55 -1.20
CA GLN A 84 13.28 8.44 -1.46
C GLN A 84 13.35 9.62 -0.49
N GLU A 85 12.20 10.18 -0.12
CA GLU A 85 12.12 11.42 0.64
C GLU A 85 12.09 11.21 2.17
N MET A 86 11.58 10.07 2.66
CA MET A 86 11.51 9.81 4.10
C MET A 86 12.82 9.24 4.66
N PRO A 87 13.22 9.63 5.90
CA PRO A 87 14.51 9.22 6.50
C PRO A 87 14.69 7.69 6.65
N TRP A 88 13.59 6.95 6.75
CA TRP A 88 13.57 5.48 6.89
C TRP A 88 13.52 4.75 5.56
N GLY A 89 13.06 5.40 4.48
CA GLY A 89 12.64 4.74 3.25
C GLY A 89 13.69 3.83 2.63
N LYS A 90 14.95 4.30 2.55
CA LYS A 90 16.07 3.51 1.99
C LYS A 90 16.54 2.37 2.90
N LYS A 91 16.16 2.38 4.18
CA LYS A 91 16.54 1.36 5.15
C LYS A 91 15.56 0.17 5.15
N ILE A 92 14.38 0.33 4.54
CA ILE A 92 13.37 -0.72 4.48
C ILE A 92 13.80 -1.75 3.43
N PRO A 93 13.95 -3.03 3.80
CA PRO A 93 14.26 -4.10 2.85
C PRO A 93 13.22 -4.17 1.72
N GLU A 94 13.64 -4.58 0.54
CA GLU A 94 12.77 -4.62 -0.64
C GLU A 94 11.58 -5.56 -0.44
N ASP A 95 11.78 -6.72 0.15
CA ASP A 95 10.72 -7.69 0.46
C ASP A 95 9.68 -7.12 1.43
N VAL A 96 10.11 -6.40 2.46
CA VAL A 96 9.21 -5.70 3.38
C VAL A 96 8.45 -4.58 2.66
N PHE A 97 9.14 -3.82 1.81
CA PHE A 97 8.52 -2.73 1.06
C PHE A 97 7.43 -3.24 0.10
N ARG A 98 7.71 -4.26 -0.72
CA ARG A 98 6.75 -4.80 -1.69
C ARG A 98 5.52 -5.41 -1.06
N HIS A 99 5.63 -5.94 0.16
CA HIS A 99 4.49 -6.58 0.84
C HIS A 99 3.71 -5.65 1.77
N PHE A 100 4.36 -4.63 2.35
CA PHE A 100 3.76 -3.86 3.45
C PHE A 100 3.70 -2.35 3.22
N VAL A 101 4.30 -1.84 2.15
CA VAL A 101 4.21 -0.42 1.74
C VAL A 101 3.52 -0.28 0.39
N LEU A 102 3.98 -1.03 -0.62
CA LEU A 102 3.53 -0.91 -2.00
C LEU A 102 2.04 -1.19 -2.18
N PRO A 103 1.44 -2.28 -1.62
CA PRO A 103 0.04 -2.61 -1.84
C PRO A 103 -0.88 -1.49 -1.37
N VAL A 104 -1.90 -1.16 -2.20
CA VAL A 104 -2.89 -0.14 -1.85
C VAL A 104 -3.94 -0.73 -0.92
N ARG A 105 -4.50 -1.89 -1.28
CA ARG A 105 -5.55 -2.55 -0.51
C ARG A 105 -5.08 -2.99 0.87
N VAL A 106 -5.90 -2.73 1.88
CA VAL A 106 -5.66 -3.13 3.28
C VAL A 106 -6.61 -4.25 3.70
N ASN A 107 -7.91 -4.10 3.40
CA ASN A 107 -8.98 -5.03 3.75
C ASN A 107 -9.90 -5.25 2.53
N ASN A 108 -11.21 -5.04 2.67
CA ASN A 108 -12.22 -5.15 1.62
C ASN A 108 -12.86 -3.80 1.27
N GLU A 109 -12.21 -2.70 1.63
CA GLU A 109 -12.62 -1.33 1.32
C GLU A 109 -12.60 -1.04 -0.18
N ASN A 110 -13.36 -0.05 -0.63
CA ASN A 110 -13.10 0.56 -1.93
C ASN A 110 -11.78 1.32 -1.89
N LEU A 111 -10.99 1.23 -2.95
CA LEU A 111 -9.75 2.01 -3.05
C LEU A 111 -10.07 3.45 -3.44
N ASP A 112 -9.22 4.37 -3.00
CA ASP A 112 -9.34 5.80 -3.28
C ASP A 112 -7.95 6.47 -3.36
N ASN A 113 -7.90 7.77 -3.56
CA ASN A 113 -6.65 8.53 -3.68
C ASN A 113 -6.03 8.92 -2.32
N SER A 114 -6.31 8.15 -1.27
CA SER A 114 -5.83 8.43 0.09
C SER A 114 -4.31 8.53 0.18
N ARG A 115 -3.56 7.72 -0.58
CA ARG A 115 -2.10 7.76 -0.56
C ARG A 115 -1.55 9.15 -0.91
N SER A 116 -2.04 9.77 -1.97
CA SER A 116 -1.63 11.12 -2.37
C SER A 116 -2.01 12.16 -1.33
N VAL A 117 -3.25 12.12 -0.85
CA VAL A 117 -3.78 13.09 0.14
C VAL A 117 -3.03 12.98 1.46
N PHE A 118 -2.88 11.75 1.98
CA PHE A 118 -2.24 11.52 3.28
C PHE A 118 -0.74 11.83 3.25
N TYR A 119 -0.06 11.50 2.13
CA TYR A 119 1.33 11.90 1.95
C TYR A 119 1.47 13.44 2.01
N GLY A 120 0.62 14.17 1.31
CA GLY A 120 0.63 15.63 1.31
C GLY A 120 0.42 16.24 2.70
N GLU A 121 -0.51 15.69 3.49
CA GLU A 121 -0.79 16.19 4.85
C GLU A 121 0.30 15.81 5.88
N LEU A 122 0.88 14.60 5.76
CA LEU A 122 1.80 14.05 6.77
C LEU A 122 3.26 14.41 6.53
N LYS A 123 3.68 14.58 5.27
CA LYS A 123 5.08 14.75 4.88
C LYS A 123 5.83 15.78 5.75
N GLU A 124 5.28 16.99 5.88
CA GLU A 124 5.95 18.07 6.61
C GLU A 124 5.99 17.83 8.13
N ARG A 125 5.01 17.09 8.67
CA ARG A 125 4.93 16.76 10.09
C ARG A 125 6.01 15.76 10.50
N ILE A 126 6.41 14.83 9.62
CA ILE A 126 7.21 13.65 10.00
C ILE A 126 8.59 13.57 9.36
N LYS A 127 8.89 14.32 8.30
CA LYS A 127 10.16 14.20 7.53
C LYS A 127 11.45 14.42 8.34
N LYS A 128 11.36 15.00 9.54
CA LYS A 128 12.50 15.21 10.44
C LYS A 128 12.54 14.24 11.63
N LEU A 129 11.58 13.34 11.72
CA LEU A 129 11.43 12.42 12.82
C LEU A 129 12.17 11.09 12.56
N SER A 130 12.46 10.35 13.62
CA SER A 130 12.77 8.93 13.51
C SER A 130 11.54 8.15 13.02
N MET A 131 11.71 6.93 12.51
CA MET A 131 10.57 6.12 12.10
C MET A 131 9.63 5.83 13.28
N GLN A 132 10.16 5.60 14.48
CA GLN A 132 9.35 5.36 15.67
C GLN A 132 8.52 6.59 16.07
N ASP A 133 9.13 7.77 16.08
CA ASP A 133 8.41 9.01 16.36
C ASP A 133 7.40 9.34 15.27
N ALA A 134 7.73 9.04 14.01
CA ALA A 134 6.81 9.21 12.89
C ALA A 134 5.57 8.29 12.99
N ILE A 135 5.73 7.04 13.46
CA ILE A 135 4.60 6.14 13.71
C ILE A 135 3.67 6.74 14.77
N LEU A 136 4.21 7.26 15.87
CA LEU A 136 3.43 7.90 16.91
C LEU A 136 2.71 9.15 16.39
N GLU A 137 3.40 9.98 15.60
CA GLU A 137 2.81 11.17 14.99
C GLU A 137 1.71 10.86 13.98
N VAL A 138 1.90 9.82 13.15
CA VAL A 138 0.85 9.34 12.23
C VAL A 138 -0.35 8.83 13.04
N ASN A 139 -0.13 8.07 14.10
CA ASN A 139 -1.21 7.60 14.97
C ASN A 139 -1.97 8.77 15.60
N HIS A 140 -1.25 9.80 16.10
CA HIS A 140 -1.85 11.02 16.62
C HIS A 140 -2.71 11.73 15.55
N TRP A 141 -2.15 11.93 14.35
CA TRP A 141 -2.88 12.49 13.22
C TRP A 141 -4.13 11.68 12.87
N CYS A 142 -4.08 10.34 12.94
CA CYS A 142 -5.25 9.50 12.72
C CYS A 142 -6.37 9.80 13.74
N HIS A 143 -6.03 10.00 15.01
CA HIS A 143 -6.98 10.37 16.06
C HIS A 143 -7.57 11.77 15.88
N GLU A 144 -6.85 12.70 15.26
CA GLU A 144 -7.38 14.02 14.91
C GLU A 144 -8.48 13.92 13.84
N LYS A 145 -8.45 12.89 12.99
CA LYS A 145 -9.34 12.74 11.81
C LYS A 145 -10.51 11.81 12.04
N VAL A 146 -10.29 10.69 12.74
CA VAL A 146 -11.27 9.61 12.87
C VAL A 146 -11.32 9.15 14.32
N VAL A 147 -12.52 9.05 14.88
CA VAL A 147 -12.76 8.52 16.22
C VAL A 147 -13.57 7.22 16.16
N TYR A 148 -13.36 6.34 17.14
CA TYR A 148 -14.12 5.10 17.21
C TYR A 148 -15.61 5.35 17.42
N ARG A 149 -16.42 4.83 16.52
CA ARG A 149 -17.88 4.82 16.64
C ARG A 149 -18.45 3.71 15.76
N PRO A 150 -19.51 3.02 16.18
CA PRO A 150 -20.22 2.07 15.33
C PRO A 150 -20.64 2.70 13.99
N SER A 151 -20.40 1.96 12.91
CA SER A 151 -20.77 2.32 11.55
C SER A 151 -21.54 1.16 10.90
N ASP A 152 -21.73 1.19 9.58
CA ASP A 152 -22.41 0.12 8.85
C ASP A 152 -21.51 -1.14 8.65
N ALA A 153 -22.07 -2.17 8.00
CA ALA A 153 -21.39 -3.47 7.88
C ALA A 153 -20.17 -3.45 6.94
N ARG A 154 -20.13 -2.54 5.95
CA ARG A 154 -19.04 -2.45 4.96
C ARG A 154 -17.93 -1.54 5.47
N THR A 155 -16.68 -1.98 5.30
CA THR A 155 -15.50 -1.15 5.59
C THR A 155 -15.44 0.02 4.61
N SER A 156 -15.46 1.24 5.14
CA SER A 156 -15.33 2.47 4.34
C SER A 156 -13.91 2.65 3.82
N SER A 157 -13.76 3.30 2.67
CA SER A 157 -12.46 3.71 2.17
C SER A 157 -11.78 4.72 3.11
N PRO A 158 -10.44 4.84 3.07
CA PRO A 158 -9.73 5.78 3.96
C PRO A 158 -10.24 7.22 3.88
N LEU A 159 -10.48 7.76 2.68
CA LEU A 159 -11.01 9.13 2.53
C LEU A 159 -12.48 9.23 2.95
N ALA A 160 -13.27 8.18 2.78
CA ALA A 160 -14.63 8.15 3.29
C ALA A 160 -14.65 8.19 4.82
N SER A 161 -13.74 7.48 5.48
CA SER A 161 -13.59 7.51 6.94
C SER A 161 -13.21 8.91 7.45
N VAL A 162 -12.35 9.64 6.73
CA VAL A 162 -12.04 11.05 7.05
C VAL A 162 -13.28 11.93 6.91
N LYS A 163 -14.09 11.73 5.86
CA LYS A 163 -15.32 12.51 5.64
C LYS A 163 -16.37 12.31 6.71
N THR A 164 -16.51 11.07 7.21
CA THR A 164 -17.44 10.75 8.29
C THR A 164 -16.89 11.12 9.66
N ALA A 165 -15.57 11.26 9.80
CA ALA A 165 -14.83 11.51 11.03
C ALA A 165 -15.00 10.42 12.11
N TYR A 166 -15.55 9.26 11.77
CA TYR A 166 -15.67 8.11 12.67
C TYR A 166 -15.68 6.78 11.90
N GLY A 167 -15.39 5.70 12.62
CA GLY A 167 -15.40 4.35 12.09
C GLY A 167 -15.30 3.31 13.20
N ARG A 168 -15.59 2.04 12.84
CA ARG A 168 -15.30 0.90 13.69
C ARG A 168 -13.80 0.59 13.64
N CYS A 169 -13.37 -0.41 14.41
CA CYS A 169 -12.01 -0.94 14.36
C CYS A 169 -11.54 -1.30 12.92
N GLY A 170 -12.44 -1.77 12.06
CA GLY A 170 -12.17 -2.06 10.65
C GLY A 170 -11.75 -0.81 9.87
N GLU A 171 -12.53 0.26 9.96
CA GLU A 171 -12.25 1.54 9.32
C GLU A 171 -11.01 2.21 9.92
N GLU A 172 -10.91 2.28 11.26
CA GLU A 172 -9.76 2.92 11.93
C GLU A 172 -8.43 2.23 11.56
N SER A 173 -8.41 0.88 11.58
CA SER A 173 -7.19 0.15 11.21
C SER A 173 -6.87 0.24 9.72
N THR A 174 -7.86 0.19 8.82
CA THR A 174 -7.68 0.40 7.38
C THR A 174 -7.13 1.80 7.10
N PHE A 175 -7.70 2.82 7.70
CA PHE A 175 -7.27 4.21 7.61
C PHE A 175 -5.83 4.40 8.10
N THR A 176 -5.51 3.87 9.29
CA THR A 176 -4.16 3.98 9.88
C THR A 176 -3.11 3.27 9.04
N VAL A 177 -3.40 2.06 8.53
CA VAL A 177 -2.48 1.34 7.63
C VAL A 177 -2.27 2.10 6.34
N ALA A 178 -3.33 2.66 5.74
CA ALA A 178 -3.22 3.48 4.53
C ALA A 178 -2.35 4.73 4.78
N ALA A 179 -2.51 5.41 5.92
CA ALA A 179 -1.71 6.58 6.31
C ALA A 179 -0.22 6.23 6.49
N LEU A 180 0.08 5.14 7.19
CA LEU A 180 1.47 4.67 7.38
C LEU A 180 2.13 4.30 6.05
N ARG A 181 1.43 3.54 5.19
CA ARG A 181 1.93 3.18 3.86
C ARG A 181 2.14 4.39 2.96
N ALA A 182 1.29 5.40 3.06
CA ALA A 182 1.42 6.63 2.28
C ALA A 182 2.76 7.35 2.52
N VAL A 183 3.30 7.25 3.73
CA VAL A 183 4.60 7.85 4.10
C VAL A 183 5.74 6.83 4.12
N GLY A 184 5.55 5.69 3.49
CA GLY A 184 6.59 4.67 3.31
C GLY A 184 6.90 3.85 4.56
N ILE A 185 6.01 3.81 5.55
CA ILE A 185 6.15 2.98 6.76
C ILE A 185 5.44 1.64 6.52
N PRO A 186 6.13 0.50 6.66
CA PRO A 186 5.52 -0.81 6.50
C PRO A 186 4.43 -1.05 7.54
N ALA A 187 3.23 -1.40 7.07
CA ALA A 187 2.10 -1.67 7.94
C ALA A 187 1.12 -2.68 7.32
N ARG A 188 0.47 -3.45 8.18
CA ARG A 188 -0.62 -4.36 7.80
C ARG A 188 -1.68 -4.42 8.89
N GLN A 189 -2.88 -4.79 8.49
CA GLN A 189 -3.94 -5.15 9.41
C GLN A 189 -3.76 -6.59 9.88
N VAL A 190 -4.02 -6.85 11.16
CA VAL A 190 -3.96 -8.20 11.75
C VAL A 190 -5.28 -8.52 12.42
N TYR A 191 -5.76 -9.73 12.21
CA TYR A 191 -6.97 -10.24 12.83
C TYR A 191 -6.65 -11.06 14.08
N THR A 192 -7.37 -10.79 15.16
CA THR A 192 -7.40 -11.68 16.30
C THR A 192 -8.65 -12.55 16.17
N PRO A 193 -8.52 -13.89 16.00
CA PRO A 193 -9.67 -14.76 15.78
C PRO A 193 -10.59 -14.86 17.01
N ARG A 194 -10.10 -14.50 18.19
CA ARG A 194 -10.85 -14.52 19.43
C ARG A 194 -10.44 -13.37 20.35
N TRP A 195 -11.39 -12.57 20.76
CA TRP A 195 -11.23 -11.53 21.77
C TRP A 195 -12.09 -11.84 22.98
N ALA A 196 -11.81 -11.24 24.14
CA ALA A 196 -12.43 -11.61 25.42
C ALA A 196 -13.97 -11.71 25.41
N HIS A 197 -14.64 -10.98 24.51
CA HIS A 197 -16.11 -10.95 24.42
C HIS A 197 -16.65 -10.99 22.98
N THR A 198 -15.79 -11.19 21.96
CA THR A 198 -16.20 -11.26 20.54
C THR A 198 -15.33 -12.26 19.78
N ASP A 199 -15.90 -12.89 18.75
CA ASP A 199 -15.19 -13.89 17.94
C ASP A 199 -14.18 -13.29 16.93
N LEU A 200 -14.17 -11.98 16.72
CA LEU A 200 -13.25 -11.30 15.80
C LEU A 200 -12.91 -9.90 16.28
N SER A 201 -11.63 -9.59 16.36
CA SER A 201 -11.13 -8.23 16.53
C SER A 201 -10.02 -7.90 15.55
N LEU A 202 -9.93 -6.63 15.16
CA LEU A 202 -8.93 -6.12 14.24
C LEU A 202 -7.96 -5.24 15.00
N ILE A 203 -6.66 -5.48 14.81
CA ILE A 203 -5.58 -4.60 15.25
C ILE A 203 -4.68 -4.27 14.07
N HIS A 204 -4.10 -3.08 14.08
CA HIS A 204 -3.04 -2.73 13.13
C HIS A 204 -1.68 -2.93 13.80
N ILE A 205 -0.74 -3.48 13.07
CA ILE A 205 0.65 -3.60 13.49
C ILE A 205 1.51 -2.86 12.47
N SER A 206 2.25 -1.86 12.95
CA SER A 206 3.41 -1.32 12.27
C SER A 206 4.63 -1.99 12.87
N GLU A 207 5.37 -2.78 12.10
CA GLU A 207 6.66 -3.31 12.55
C GLU A 207 7.76 -2.34 12.18
N PRO A 208 8.46 -1.74 13.16
CA PRO A 208 9.77 -1.21 12.89
C PRO A 208 10.66 -2.39 12.49
N THR A 209 11.34 -2.26 11.36
CA THR A 209 12.39 -3.22 10.97
C THR A 209 13.36 -3.34 12.15
N ARG A 210 13.44 -4.52 12.75
CA ARG A 210 14.49 -4.80 13.74
C ARG A 210 15.83 -4.70 13.02
N PRO A 211 16.86 -4.06 13.64
CA PRO A 211 18.20 -4.01 13.08
C PRO A 211 18.80 -5.39 12.97
#